data_761b1ce5502c7c632c83dec190b4f9ac
#
_entry.id   761b1ce5502c7c632c83dec190b4f9ac
#
_cell.length_a   1.000
_cell.length_b   1.000
_cell.length_c   1.000
_cell.angle_alpha   90.00
_cell.angle_beta   90.00
_cell.angle_gamma   90.00
#
_symmetry.space_group_name_H-M   'P 1'
#
loop_
_entity.id
_entity.type
_entity.pdbx_description
1 polymer ?
#
loop_
_entity_poly.entity_id
_entity_poly.type
_entity_poly.pdbx_seq_one_letter_code
_entity_poly.pdbx_strand_id
1 'polypeptide(L)'
;VGLVRQAGVHAAGVVVNTEPMLGNIPTRIKKGTRSTQFDMHEIAELGGVKDDLLANKGLDVLAIARFLIYTRHGVWLDYDGFGFGVPDDAQEVITFGDEHYNDPVIWDQIDRGQTAGVFQIGTPSGTKQAMRFKPRSLVELADLASINRPGVIRAGQLESYLKRRGGDEDVTYDHPMMVDITGPAASTFT
;
A
#
# COMPACT_ATOMS: atom_id res chain seq x y z
N VAL A 1 -18.63 -11.40 -25.36
CA VAL A 1 -17.93 -10.87 -24.17
C VAL A 1 -17.07 -11.99 -23.63
N GLY A 2 -15.79 -11.73 -23.34
CA GLY A 2 -14.86 -12.75 -22.80
C GLY A 2 -13.74 -13.21 -23.73
N LEU A 3 -13.62 -12.63 -24.92
CA LEU A 3 -12.50 -12.94 -25.82
C LEU A 3 -11.24 -12.19 -25.38
N VAL A 4 -10.13 -12.93 -25.28
CA VAL A 4 -8.79 -12.35 -25.03
C VAL A 4 -8.38 -11.49 -26.23
N ARG A 5 -8.21 -10.20 -25.98
CA ARG A 5 -7.81 -9.25 -27.04
C ARG A 5 -6.31 -9.27 -27.32
N GLN A 6 -5.51 -9.43 -26.28
CA GLN A 6 -4.07 -9.28 -26.36
C GLN A 6 -3.41 -9.90 -25.12
N ALA A 7 -2.27 -10.55 -25.33
CA ALA A 7 -1.41 -10.97 -24.24
C ALA A 7 -0.52 -9.81 -23.80
N GLY A 8 -0.67 -9.40 -22.55
CA GLY A 8 0.16 -8.42 -21.86
C GLY A 8 1.34 -9.07 -21.13
N VAL A 9 2.24 -8.24 -20.63
CA VAL A 9 3.28 -8.61 -19.65
C VAL A 9 3.08 -7.73 -18.45
N HIS A 10 3.05 -8.30 -17.25
CA HIS A 10 3.03 -7.53 -16.02
C HIS A 10 4.44 -6.98 -15.76
N ALA A 11 4.58 -5.67 -15.71
CA ALA A 11 5.90 -5.02 -15.65
C ALA A 11 6.66 -5.31 -14.35
N ALA A 12 5.95 -5.55 -13.25
CA ALA A 12 6.49 -5.79 -11.92
C ALA A 12 6.35 -7.24 -11.45
N GLY A 13 5.68 -8.11 -12.23
CA GLY A 13 5.45 -9.51 -11.86
C GLY A 13 6.67 -10.38 -12.17
N VAL A 14 7.16 -11.09 -11.17
CA VAL A 14 8.22 -12.09 -11.28
C VAL A 14 7.65 -13.44 -10.87
N VAL A 15 7.90 -14.47 -11.71
CA VAL A 15 7.51 -15.84 -11.37
C VAL A 15 8.69 -16.56 -10.75
N VAL A 16 8.45 -17.16 -9.59
CA VAL A 16 9.39 -18.01 -8.86
C VAL A 16 8.85 -19.45 -8.85
N ASN A 17 9.72 -20.42 -9.12
CA ASN A 17 9.37 -21.82 -9.08
C ASN A 17 10.51 -22.62 -8.42
N THR A 18 10.18 -23.73 -7.78
CA THR A 18 11.16 -24.65 -7.19
C THR A 18 11.94 -25.42 -8.23
N GLU A 19 11.34 -25.65 -9.40
CA GLU A 19 11.96 -26.34 -10.52
C GLU A 19 12.36 -25.36 -11.63
N PRO A 20 13.37 -25.70 -12.48
CA PRO A 20 13.72 -24.88 -13.62
C PRO A 20 12.51 -24.59 -14.52
N MET A 21 12.23 -23.32 -14.77
CA MET A 21 11.09 -22.92 -15.59
C MET A 21 11.22 -23.36 -17.04
N LEU A 22 12.46 -23.37 -17.58
CA LEU A 22 12.72 -23.82 -18.94
C LEU A 22 12.52 -25.33 -19.05
N GLY A 23 11.55 -25.71 -19.88
CA GLY A 23 11.13 -27.10 -20.06
C GLY A 23 9.80 -27.44 -19.36
N ASN A 24 9.44 -26.74 -18.31
CA ASN A 24 8.21 -26.99 -17.56
C ASN A 24 7.13 -25.93 -17.81
N ILE A 25 7.55 -24.67 -18.03
CA ILE A 25 6.63 -23.56 -18.28
C ILE A 25 6.96 -22.93 -19.64
N PRO A 26 6.00 -22.88 -20.58
CA PRO A 26 6.23 -22.25 -21.87
C PRO A 26 6.51 -20.76 -21.69
N THR A 27 7.60 -20.31 -22.32
CA THR A 27 8.02 -18.92 -22.27
C THR A 27 8.06 -18.30 -23.65
N ARG A 28 7.95 -16.97 -23.71
CA ARG A 28 8.15 -16.18 -24.92
C ARG A 28 9.07 -15.01 -24.63
N ILE A 29 9.72 -14.51 -25.66
CA ILE A 29 10.50 -13.27 -25.59
C ILE A 29 9.74 -12.19 -26.35
N LYS A 30 9.49 -11.06 -25.68
CA LYS A 30 8.87 -9.88 -26.27
C LYS A 30 9.68 -8.65 -25.89
N LYS A 31 10.18 -7.92 -26.87
CA LYS A 31 11.05 -6.72 -26.67
C LYS A 31 12.23 -6.98 -25.72
N GLY A 32 12.88 -8.13 -25.86
CA GLY A 32 14.02 -8.50 -25.01
C GLY A 32 13.69 -9.06 -23.63
N THR A 33 12.43 -9.01 -23.20
CA THR A 33 12.01 -9.55 -21.90
C THR A 33 11.40 -10.95 -22.10
N ARG A 34 11.87 -11.90 -21.30
CA ARG A 34 11.29 -13.26 -21.23
C ARG A 34 10.09 -13.22 -20.30
N SER A 35 8.97 -13.75 -20.76
CA SER A 35 7.75 -13.88 -19.95
C SER A 35 7.13 -15.27 -20.10
N THR A 36 6.36 -15.71 -19.12
CA THR A 36 5.55 -16.92 -19.22
C THR A 36 4.45 -16.72 -20.26
N GLN A 37 4.01 -17.80 -20.89
CA GLN A 37 2.82 -17.79 -21.74
C GLN A 37 1.56 -18.12 -20.96
N PHE A 38 1.72 -18.70 -19.78
CA PHE A 38 0.65 -18.97 -18.82
C PHE A 38 0.35 -17.72 -17.98
N ASP A 39 -0.90 -17.57 -17.60
CA ASP A 39 -1.33 -16.54 -16.65
C ASP A 39 -0.99 -16.93 -15.21
N MET A 40 -1.36 -16.07 -14.24
CA MET A 40 -1.01 -16.28 -12.84
C MET A 40 -1.74 -17.48 -12.21
N HIS A 41 -2.93 -17.84 -12.71
CA HIS A 41 -3.70 -18.98 -12.19
C HIS A 41 -3.08 -20.29 -12.67
N GLU A 42 -2.77 -20.36 -13.95
CA GLU A 42 -2.09 -21.51 -14.57
C GLU A 42 -0.70 -21.74 -13.95
N ILE A 43 0.04 -20.65 -13.64
CA ILE A 43 1.33 -20.72 -12.94
C ILE A 43 1.15 -21.28 -11.52
N ALA A 44 0.12 -20.86 -10.79
CA ALA A 44 -0.16 -21.35 -9.45
C ALA A 44 -0.54 -22.85 -9.46
N GLU A 45 -1.30 -23.29 -10.45
CA GLU A 45 -1.63 -24.72 -10.62
C GLU A 45 -0.39 -25.60 -10.88
N LEU A 46 0.65 -25.02 -11.48
CA LEU A 46 1.94 -25.69 -11.71
C LEU A 46 2.93 -25.55 -10.52
N GLY A 47 2.46 -25.03 -9.39
CA GLY A 47 3.28 -24.84 -8.18
C GLY A 47 4.21 -23.65 -8.20
N GLY A 48 4.08 -22.76 -9.19
CA GLY A 48 4.80 -21.50 -9.26
C GLY A 48 4.14 -20.40 -8.43
N VAL A 49 4.92 -19.46 -7.97
CA VAL A 49 4.47 -18.27 -7.23
C VAL A 49 4.76 -17.02 -8.06
N LYS A 50 3.79 -16.14 -8.19
CA LYS A 50 3.99 -14.82 -8.80
C LYS A 50 4.16 -13.79 -7.69
N ASP A 51 5.34 -13.18 -7.67
CA ASP A 51 5.63 -12.04 -6.81
C ASP A 51 5.56 -10.73 -7.60
N ASP A 52 5.01 -9.70 -6.97
CA ASP A 52 4.93 -8.36 -7.55
C ASP A 52 5.93 -7.42 -6.86
N LEU A 53 7.03 -7.11 -7.56
CA LEU A 53 8.06 -6.18 -7.10
C LEU A 53 7.66 -4.76 -7.47
N LEU A 54 6.94 -4.10 -6.56
CA LEU A 54 6.41 -2.75 -6.77
C LEU A 54 7.34 -1.72 -6.13
N ALA A 55 7.94 -0.87 -6.98
CA ALA A 55 8.72 0.28 -6.50
C ALA A 55 7.78 1.40 -6.04
N ASN A 56 8.10 2.00 -4.90
CA ASN A 56 7.39 3.16 -4.38
C ASN A 56 8.30 4.39 -4.39
N LYS A 57 8.04 5.33 -5.31
CA LYS A 57 8.81 6.58 -5.42
C LYS A 57 8.80 7.43 -4.14
N GLY A 58 7.76 7.32 -3.32
CA GLY A 58 7.71 7.99 -2.02
C GLY A 58 8.81 7.51 -1.08
N LEU A 59 9.12 6.21 -1.09
CA LEU A 59 10.21 5.65 -0.29
C LEU A 59 11.58 6.13 -0.79
N ASP A 60 11.76 6.29 -2.12
CA ASP A 60 12.99 6.87 -2.68
C ASP A 60 13.21 8.30 -2.18
N VAL A 61 12.14 9.11 -2.16
CA VAL A 61 12.19 10.50 -1.64
C VAL A 61 12.56 10.51 -0.15
N LEU A 62 11.96 9.64 0.66
CA LEU A 62 12.29 9.52 2.08
C LEU A 62 13.74 9.07 2.29
N ALA A 63 14.21 8.10 1.51
CA ALA A 63 15.59 7.63 1.57
C ALA A 63 16.59 8.74 1.21
N ILE A 64 16.32 9.51 0.15
CA ILE A 64 17.16 10.65 -0.25
C ILE A 64 17.12 11.75 0.81
N ALA A 65 15.95 12.08 1.35
CA ALA A 65 15.82 13.08 2.40
C ALA A 65 16.64 12.69 3.67
N ARG A 66 16.50 11.43 4.11
CA ARG A 66 17.29 10.88 5.22
C ARG A 66 18.80 11.00 4.96
N PHE A 67 19.23 10.59 3.75
CA PHE A 67 20.64 10.68 3.37
C PHE A 67 21.15 12.14 3.39
N LEU A 68 20.39 13.08 2.88
CA LEU A 68 20.76 14.49 2.87
C LEU A 68 20.80 15.10 4.29
N ILE A 69 19.89 14.73 5.16
CA ILE A 69 19.87 15.18 6.57
C ILE A 69 21.08 14.60 7.29
N TYR A 70 21.33 13.32 7.14
CA TYR A 70 22.48 12.66 7.74
C TYR A 70 23.81 13.29 7.29
N THR A 71 24.02 13.47 5.98
CA THR A 71 25.29 13.99 5.44
C THR A 71 25.53 15.45 5.82
N ARG A 72 24.47 16.24 6.07
CA ARG A 72 24.58 17.67 6.40
C ARG A 72 24.60 17.94 7.90
N HIS A 73 23.93 17.13 8.68
CA HIS A 73 23.66 17.41 10.09
C HIS A 73 24.10 16.27 11.03
N GLY A 74 24.55 15.11 10.51
CA GLY A 74 24.87 13.94 11.32
C GLY A 74 23.66 13.24 11.95
N VAL A 75 22.42 13.65 11.57
CA VAL A 75 21.17 13.14 12.12
C VAL A 75 20.62 12.03 11.24
N TRP A 76 20.39 10.86 11.81
CA TRP A 76 19.73 9.75 11.14
C TRP A 76 18.26 9.69 11.50
N LEU A 77 17.39 9.63 10.50
CA LEU A 77 15.95 9.47 10.68
C LEU A 77 15.58 7.99 10.55
N ASP A 78 15.20 7.37 11.66
CA ASP A 78 14.76 5.99 11.72
C ASP A 78 13.22 5.94 11.61
N TYR A 79 12.72 5.85 10.36
CA TYR A 79 11.28 5.91 10.06
C TYR A 79 10.51 4.66 10.48
N ASP A 80 11.18 3.52 10.60
CA ASP A 80 10.52 2.24 10.88
C ASP A 80 10.68 1.77 12.33
N GLY A 81 11.52 2.45 13.10
CA GLY A 81 11.78 2.14 14.49
C GLY A 81 12.62 0.86 14.72
N PHE A 82 13.14 0.25 13.65
CA PHE A 82 13.94 -0.97 13.75
C PHE A 82 15.46 -0.72 13.80
N GLY A 83 15.89 0.52 13.58
CA GLY A 83 17.29 0.88 13.58
C GLY A 83 18.10 0.32 12.40
N PHE A 84 17.46 -0.13 11.34
CA PHE A 84 18.16 -0.68 10.18
C PHE A 84 18.97 0.37 9.43
N GLY A 85 20.25 0.04 9.19
CA GLY A 85 21.17 0.86 8.42
C GLY A 85 21.56 2.17 9.09
N VAL A 86 21.41 2.27 10.41
CA VAL A 86 21.94 3.40 11.19
C VAL A 86 23.46 3.41 11.05
N PRO A 87 24.06 4.52 10.58
CA PRO A 87 25.50 4.63 10.50
C PRO A 87 26.14 4.68 11.89
N ASP A 88 27.30 4.02 12.06
CA ASP A 88 28.03 3.98 13.35
C ASP A 88 28.50 5.37 13.81
N ASP A 89 28.65 6.31 12.88
CA ASP A 89 29.07 7.69 13.12
C ASP A 89 27.93 8.71 13.17
N ALA A 90 26.66 8.25 13.23
CA ALA A 90 25.53 9.13 13.41
C ALA A 90 25.64 9.87 14.75
N GLN A 91 25.55 11.20 14.71
CA GLN A 91 25.62 12.04 15.91
C GLN A 91 24.32 11.99 16.72
N GLU A 92 23.20 11.79 16.02
CA GLU A 92 21.87 11.68 16.59
C GLU A 92 21.03 10.71 15.76
N VAL A 93 20.17 9.94 16.43
CA VAL A 93 19.17 9.08 15.79
C VAL A 93 17.80 9.52 16.28
N ILE A 94 16.95 9.95 15.36
CA ILE A 94 15.54 10.27 15.64
C ILE A 94 14.70 9.10 15.18
N THR A 95 14.21 8.32 16.14
CA THR A 95 13.28 7.22 15.88
C THR A 95 11.85 7.74 15.83
N PHE A 96 11.14 7.44 14.74
CA PHE A 96 9.76 7.86 14.58
C PHE A 96 8.84 6.92 15.37
N GLY A 97 8.01 7.50 16.22
CA GLY A 97 6.96 6.84 17.00
C GLY A 97 5.59 7.43 16.71
N ASP A 98 4.58 6.95 17.45
CA ASP A 98 3.18 7.35 17.26
C ASP A 98 2.96 8.86 17.35
N GLU A 99 3.72 9.56 18.22
CA GLU A 99 3.67 11.01 18.37
C GLU A 99 4.07 11.76 17.10
N HIS A 100 5.00 11.23 16.31
CA HIS A 100 5.43 11.82 15.04
C HIS A 100 4.41 11.60 13.93
N TYR A 101 3.73 10.45 13.95
CA TYR A 101 2.76 10.09 12.91
C TYR A 101 1.36 10.65 13.19
N ASN A 102 1.06 11.06 14.42
CA ASN A 102 -0.25 11.59 14.80
C ASN A 102 -0.25 13.11 15.02
N ASP A 103 0.71 13.83 14.42
CA ASP A 103 0.74 15.30 14.46
C ASP A 103 -0.54 15.90 13.85
N PRO A 104 -1.32 16.70 14.60
CA PRO A 104 -2.54 17.33 14.12
C PRO A 104 -2.34 18.19 12.86
N VAL A 105 -1.16 18.79 12.70
CA VAL A 105 -0.84 19.61 11.53
C VAL A 105 -0.92 18.80 10.23
N ILE A 106 -0.49 17.54 10.27
CA ILE A 106 -0.56 16.64 9.10
C ILE A 106 -2.01 16.41 8.69
N TRP A 107 -2.87 16.14 9.67
CA TRP A 107 -4.30 15.88 9.43
C TRP A 107 -5.02 17.12 8.93
N ASP A 108 -4.71 18.30 9.46
CA ASP A 108 -5.21 19.58 8.96
C ASP A 108 -4.81 19.86 7.49
N GLN A 109 -3.58 19.52 7.11
CA GLN A 109 -3.12 19.65 5.73
C GLN A 109 -3.91 18.72 4.79
N ILE A 110 -4.14 17.49 5.20
CA ILE A 110 -4.96 16.53 4.44
C ILE A 110 -6.39 17.03 4.29
N ASP A 111 -6.99 17.58 5.34
CA ASP A 111 -8.34 18.18 5.30
C ASP A 111 -8.45 19.33 4.30
N ARG A 112 -7.37 20.09 4.13
CA ARG A 112 -7.29 21.19 3.14
C ARG A 112 -6.94 20.71 1.73
N GLY A 113 -6.80 19.41 1.52
CA GLY A 113 -6.45 18.81 0.24
C GLY A 113 -4.97 18.94 -0.13
N GLN A 114 -4.11 19.23 0.83
CA GLN A 114 -2.65 19.28 0.64
C GLN A 114 -2.06 17.87 0.73
N THR A 115 -2.40 17.03 -0.24
CA THR A 115 -2.04 15.60 -0.28
C THR A 115 -0.94 15.30 -1.28
N ALA A 116 -0.30 16.31 -1.86
CA ALA A 116 0.79 16.13 -2.82
C ALA A 116 1.93 15.30 -2.21
N GLY A 117 2.36 14.24 -2.91
CA GLY A 117 3.40 13.33 -2.44
C GLY A 117 2.95 12.25 -1.45
N VAL A 118 1.74 12.33 -0.91
CA VAL A 118 1.21 11.27 -0.03
C VAL A 118 0.78 10.07 -0.87
N PHE A 119 1.28 8.90 -0.49
CA PHE A 119 1.03 7.66 -1.22
C PHE A 119 -0.48 7.39 -1.38
N GLN A 120 -0.88 7.01 -2.58
CA GLN A 120 -2.25 6.69 -3.02
C GLN A 120 -3.29 7.82 -2.93
N ILE A 121 -3.12 8.83 -2.08
CA ILE A 121 -4.07 9.93 -1.94
C ILE A 121 -3.61 11.24 -2.62
N GLY A 122 -2.39 11.30 -3.17
CA GLY A 122 -1.86 12.45 -3.89
C GLY A 122 -2.43 12.66 -5.30
N THR A 123 -3.40 11.86 -5.74
CA THR A 123 -4.12 12.05 -7.01
C THR A 123 -5.36 12.91 -6.80
N PRO A 124 -5.91 13.59 -7.83
CA PRO A 124 -7.13 14.40 -7.68
C PRO A 124 -8.31 13.63 -7.07
N SER A 125 -8.49 12.36 -7.43
CA SER A 125 -9.51 11.49 -6.83
C SER A 125 -9.19 11.17 -5.39
N GLY A 126 -7.93 10.79 -5.08
CA GLY A 126 -7.49 10.48 -3.73
C GLY A 126 -7.61 11.67 -2.79
N THR A 127 -7.20 12.85 -3.24
CA THR A 127 -7.36 14.12 -2.49
C THR A 127 -8.83 14.38 -2.13
N LYS A 128 -9.74 14.24 -3.11
CA LYS A 128 -11.18 14.42 -2.86
C LYS A 128 -11.71 13.43 -1.82
N GLN A 129 -11.29 12.19 -1.87
CA GLN A 129 -11.71 11.18 -0.89
C GLN A 129 -11.08 11.47 0.49
N ALA A 130 -9.82 11.89 0.55
CA ALA A 130 -9.14 12.22 1.80
C ALA A 130 -9.81 13.40 2.53
N MET A 131 -10.15 14.47 1.80
CA MET A 131 -10.88 15.61 2.34
C MET A 131 -12.27 15.23 2.89
N ARG A 132 -12.89 14.23 2.31
CA ARG A 132 -14.19 13.72 2.74
C ARG A 132 -14.06 12.76 3.93
N PHE A 133 -13.07 11.88 3.88
CA PHE A 133 -12.81 10.87 4.90
C PHE A 133 -12.27 11.48 6.20
N LYS A 134 -11.40 12.48 6.08
CA LYS A 134 -10.75 13.19 7.19
C LYS A 134 -10.04 12.24 8.17
N PRO A 135 -8.99 11.53 7.75
CA PRO A 135 -8.26 10.62 8.62
C PRO A 135 -7.63 11.38 9.80
N ARG A 136 -7.51 10.72 10.95
CA ARG A 136 -6.90 11.27 12.18
C ARG A 136 -5.82 10.35 12.77
N SER A 137 -5.48 9.28 12.08
CA SER A 137 -4.41 8.36 12.44
C SER A 137 -3.86 7.65 11.20
N LEU A 138 -2.69 7.02 11.34
CA LEU A 138 -2.13 6.17 10.28
C LEU A 138 -3.05 4.99 9.94
N VAL A 139 -3.72 4.42 10.93
CA VAL A 139 -4.68 3.35 10.71
C VAL A 139 -5.82 3.83 9.81
N GLU A 140 -6.42 4.98 10.13
CA GLU A 140 -7.47 5.55 9.29
C GLU A 140 -6.98 5.97 7.90
N LEU A 141 -5.72 6.37 7.77
CA LEU A 141 -5.11 6.64 6.48
C LEU A 141 -4.92 5.35 5.66
N ALA A 142 -4.56 4.25 6.31
CA ALA A 142 -4.48 2.93 5.68
C ALA A 142 -5.86 2.43 5.25
N ASP A 143 -6.89 2.67 6.06
CA ASP A 143 -8.30 2.39 5.74
C ASP A 143 -8.72 3.17 4.48
N LEU A 144 -8.45 4.46 4.45
CA LEU A 144 -8.72 5.29 3.27
C LEU A 144 -7.99 4.77 2.03
N ALA A 145 -6.71 4.41 2.14
CA ALA A 145 -5.94 3.87 1.03
C ALA A 145 -6.52 2.54 0.51
N SER A 146 -7.06 1.72 1.39
CA SER A 146 -7.71 0.46 1.05
C SER A 146 -9.05 0.66 0.34
N ILE A 147 -9.83 1.64 0.79
CA ILE A 147 -11.13 1.98 0.21
C ILE A 147 -10.98 2.76 -1.11
N ASN A 148 -9.90 3.55 -1.26
CA ASN A 148 -9.67 4.38 -2.45
C ASN A 148 -9.24 3.57 -3.68
N ARG A 149 -9.92 2.46 -3.93
CA ARG A 149 -9.74 1.61 -5.12
C ARG A 149 -11.00 1.69 -5.99
N PRO A 150 -10.88 1.76 -7.33
CA PRO A 150 -12.02 1.97 -8.22
C PRO A 150 -13.16 0.96 -8.04
N GLY A 151 -12.85 -0.29 -7.74
CA GLY A 151 -13.85 -1.34 -7.46
C GLY A 151 -14.60 -1.10 -6.17
N VAL A 152 -13.88 -0.80 -5.10
CA VAL A 152 -14.39 -0.57 -3.75
C VAL A 152 -15.24 0.71 -3.69
N ILE A 153 -14.79 1.78 -4.36
CA ILE A 153 -15.57 3.03 -4.48
C ILE A 153 -16.89 2.78 -5.22
N ARG A 154 -16.86 2.04 -6.34
CA ARG A 154 -18.08 1.72 -7.09
C ARG A 154 -19.06 0.83 -6.32
N ALA A 155 -18.55 0.00 -5.42
CA ALA A 155 -19.37 -0.82 -4.53
C ALA A 155 -19.98 -0.03 -3.35
N GLY A 156 -19.71 1.28 -3.23
CA GLY A 156 -20.27 2.14 -2.16
C GLY A 156 -19.63 1.95 -0.79
N GLN A 157 -18.52 1.23 -0.70
CA GLN A 157 -17.87 0.89 0.57
C GLN A 157 -17.43 2.14 1.38
N LEU A 158 -17.04 3.22 0.71
CA LEU A 158 -16.70 4.46 1.40
C LEU A 158 -17.90 5.04 2.15
N GLU A 159 -19.08 5.00 1.55
CA GLU A 159 -20.31 5.50 2.19
C GLU A 159 -20.66 4.67 3.42
N SER A 160 -20.61 3.35 3.29
CA SER A 160 -20.87 2.43 4.40
C SER A 160 -19.85 2.62 5.53
N TYR A 161 -18.55 2.70 5.18
CA TYR A 161 -17.51 2.99 6.15
C TYR A 161 -17.80 4.29 6.95
N LEU A 162 -18.07 5.39 6.24
CA LEU A 162 -18.32 6.68 6.89
C LEU A 162 -19.57 6.65 7.79
N LYS A 163 -20.63 5.97 7.38
CA LYS A 163 -21.83 5.78 8.19
C LYS A 163 -21.55 4.98 9.47
N ARG A 164 -20.82 3.85 9.35
CA ARG A 164 -20.42 3.02 10.49
C ARG A 164 -19.54 3.78 11.46
N ARG A 165 -18.55 4.52 10.93
CA ARG A 165 -17.67 5.39 11.73
C ARG A 165 -18.44 6.50 12.44
N GLY A 166 -19.48 7.05 11.81
CA GLY A 166 -20.38 8.06 12.39
C GLY A 166 -21.42 7.51 13.36
N GLY A 167 -21.60 6.18 13.40
CA GLY A 167 -22.65 5.53 14.18
C GLY A 167 -24.03 5.53 13.53
N ASP A 168 -24.10 5.89 12.24
CA ASP A 168 -25.34 5.91 11.45
C ASP A 168 -25.70 4.53 10.87
N GLU A 169 -24.78 3.58 10.93
CA GLU A 169 -24.94 2.20 10.45
C GLU A 169 -24.27 1.25 11.44
N ASP A 170 -24.97 0.19 11.85
CA ASP A 170 -24.42 -0.83 12.74
C ASP A 170 -23.37 -1.68 12.02
N VAL A 171 -22.32 -2.05 12.76
CA VAL A 171 -21.32 -3.00 12.28
C VAL A 171 -21.86 -4.41 12.48
N THR A 172 -21.96 -5.14 11.37
CA THR A 172 -22.36 -6.55 11.38
C THR A 172 -21.20 -7.42 10.92
N TYR A 173 -21.10 -8.60 11.49
CA TYR A 173 -20.07 -9.58 11.14
C TYR A 173 -20.73 -10.85 10.64
N ASP A 174 -20.21 -11.43 9.56
CA ASP A 174 -20.70 -12.70 9.00
C ASP A 174 -20.50 -13.87 9.96
N HIS A 175 -19.52 -13.76 10.85
CA HIS A 175 -19.25 -14.76 11.87
C HIS A 175 -18.79 -14.12 13.19
N PRO A 176 -19.27 -14.60 14.37
CA PRO A 176 -18.92 -14.01 15.67
C PRO A 176 -17.42 -13.97 15.97
N MET A 177 -16.65 -14.97 15.51
CA MET A 177 -15.18 -14.97 15.69
C MET A 177 -14.47 -13.82 14.98
N MET A 178 -15.11 -13.18 14.01
CA MET A 178 -14.51 -12.03 13.33
C MET A 178 -14.31 -10.84 14.27
N VAL A 179 -15.17 -10.70 15.27
CA VAL A 179 -15.05 -9.64 16.29
C VAL A 179 -13.71 -9.75 17.03
N ASP A 180 -13.33 -10.99 17.42
CA ASP A 180 -12.10 -11.24 18.18
C ASP A 180 -10.84 -11.13 17.33
N ILE A 181 -10.93 -11.53 16.05
CA ILE A 181 -9.77 -11.54 15.13
C ILE A 181 -9.48 -10.15 14.57
N THR A 182 -10.51 -9.43 14.21
CA THR A 182 -10.39 -8.18 13.48
C THR A 182 -10.42 -6.96 14.40
N GLY A 183 -10.91 -7.12 15.64
CA GLY A 183 -10.93 -6.08 16.66
C GLY A 183 -11.70 -4.81 16.27
N PRO A 184 -11.55 -3.74 17.03
CA PRO A 184 -12.25 -2.47 16.76
C PRO A 184 -11.91 -1.84 15.40
N ALA A 185 -10.72 -2.09 14.87
CA ALA A 185 -10.30 -1.57 13.57
C ALA A 185 -11.04 -2.21 12.40
N ALA A 186 -11.44 -3.48 12.52
CA ALA A 186 -12.21 -4.16 11.49
C ALA A 186 -13.71 -3.89 11.57
N SER A 187 -14.16 -3.29 12.65
CA SER A 187 -15.57 -2.89 12.80
C SER A 187 -16.06 -1.97 11.67
N THR A 188 -15.14 -1.45 10.88
CA THR A 188 -15.46 -0.59 9.74
C THR A 188 -15.39 -1.28 8.38
N PHE A 189 -14.82 -2.50 8.27
CA PHE A 189 -14.55 -3.17 7.00
C PHE A 189 -15.42 -4.39 6.65
N THR A 190 -16.20 -4.88 7.55
CA THR A 190 -17.10 -6.03 7.27
C THR A 190 -18.39 -5.63 6.61
#